data_7944c135c5a164d87776252b55d80538
#
_entry.id   7944c135c5a164d87776252b55d80538
#
_cell.length_a   1.000
_cell.length_b   1.000
_cell.length_c   1.000
_cell.angle_alpha   90.00
_cell.angle_beta   90.00
_cell.angle_gamma   90.00
#
_symmetry.space_group_name_H-M   'P 1'
#
loop_
_entity.id
_entity.type
_entity.pdbx_description
1 polymer ?
#
loop_
_entity_poly.entity_id
_entity_poly.type
_entity_poly.pdbx_seq_one_letter_code
_entity_poly.pdbx_strand_id
1 'polypeptide(L)'
;MLLNRSERSFPRVIIIGGGFGGVEVARKLKDKEVEVLLIDRNNFHTFQPLMYQVATGTLAADSISFPIRKMFKNQHNFKFRLADVLHIDKDKKEVHTSVGTYDYDYLVVASGATSNFFGNQEVEKNSLPMKSIQEALNIRSYVLQNLEKAVLLKNASDRAPYLNFVIVGGGPTGVELSG
;
A
#
# COMPACT_ATOMS: atom_id res chain seq x y z
N MET A 1 21.64 -10.91 -9.57
CA MET A 1 21.10 -12.26 -9.36
C MET A 1 21.07 -12.53 -7.87
N LEU A 2 20.06 -13.22 -7.32
CA LEU A 2 20.06 -13.65 -5.92
C LEU A 2 20.80 -14.99 -5.84
N LEU A 3 21.72 -15.10 -4.88
CA LEU A 3 22.48 -16.34 -4.66
C LEU A 3 21.61 -17.39 -3.96
N ASN A 4 21.86 -18.66 -4.24
CA ASN A 4 21.24 -19.78 -3.52
C ASN A 4 21.76 -19.84 -2.07
N ARG A 5 21.06 -20.56 -1.20
CA ARG A 5 21.38 -20.64 0.24
C ARG A 5 22.82 -21.09 0.51
N SER A 6 23.33 -22.05 -0.27
CA SER A 6 24.69 -22.57 -0.17
C SER A 6 25.78 -21.62 -0.66
N GLU A 7 25.43 -20.57 -1.39
CA GLU A 7 26.37 -19.62 -2.00
C GLU A 7 26.44 -18.29 -1.26
N ARG A 8 25.60 -18.13 -0.21
CA ARG A 8 25.51 -16.88 0.56
C ARG A 8 26.50 -16.85 1.72
N SER A 9 27.19 -15.73 1.88
CA SER A 9 28.06 -15.49 3.03
C SER A 9 27.30 -15.09 4.30
N PHE A 10 26.07 -14.53 4.14
CA PHE A 10 25.25 -14.03 5.24
C PHE A 10 23.81 -14.58 5.17
N PRO A 11 23.11 -14.69 6.31
CA PRO A 11 21.72 -15.12 6.34
C PRO A 11 20.83 -14.13 5.60
N ARG A 12 19.78 -14.66 4.93
CA ARG A 12 18.78 -13.85 4.22
C ARG A 12 17.58 -13.57 5.10
N VAL A 13 17.26 -12.29 5.22
CA VAL A 13 16.02 -11.78 5.81
C VAL A 13 15.09 -11.40 4.67
N ILE A 14 13.97 -12.13 4.51
CA ILE A 14 12.90 -11.73 3.60
C ILE A 14 11.92 -10.86 4.38
N ILE A 15 11.54 -9.71 3.79
CA ILE A 15 10.53 -8.80 4.30
C ILE A 15 9.40 -8.74 3.28
N ILE A 16 8.19 -9.16 3.67
CA ILE A 16 6.99 -9.09 2.85
C ILE A 16 6.23 -7.81 3.18
N GLY A 17 6.18 -6.88 2.23
CA GLY A 17 5.50 -5.59 2.36
C GLY A 17 6.45 -4.41 2.54
N GLY A 18 6.30 -3.42 1.64
CA GLY A 18 7.05 -2.14 1.60
C GLY A 18 6.34 -0.98 2.29
N GLY A 19 5.42 -1.27 3.22
CA GLY A 19 4.78 -0.30 4.09
C GLY A 19 5.71 0.21 5.20
N PHE A 20 5.16 0.93 6.20
CA PHE A 20 5.95 1.51 7.29
C PHE A 20 6.79 0.46 8.04
N GLY A 21 6.18 -0.66 8.41
CA GLY A 21 6.87 -1.72 9.17
C GLY A 21 8.01 -2.34 8.37
N GLY A 22 7.77 -2.72 7.11
CA GLY A 22 8.80 -3.35 6.28
C GLY A 22 9.95 -2.42 5.93
N VAL A 23 9.66 -1.17 5.60
CA VAL A 23 10.67 -0.12 5.32
C VAL A 23 11.53 0.14 6.57
N GLU A 24 10.92 0.22 7.74
CA GLU A 24 11.66 0.48 8.99
C GLU A 24 12.56 -0.70 9.37
N VAL A 25 12.07 -1.95 9.23
CA VAL A 25 12.91 -3.14 9.44
C VAL A 25 14.08 -3.15 8.46
N ALA A 26 13.82 -2.91 7.18
CA ALA A 26 14.88 -2.87 6.16
C ALA A 26 15.95 -1.81 6.47
N ARG A 27 15.55 -0.62 6.97
CA ARG A 27 16.48 0.44 7.39
C ARG A 27 17.35 0.04 8.58
N LYS A 28 16.74 -0.60 9.60
CA LYS A 28 17.48 -1.06 10.80
C LYS A 28 18.45 -2.17 10.52
N LEU A 29 18.26 -2.91 9.43
CA LEU A 29 19.19 -3.95 8.97
C LEU A 29 20.31 -3.40 8.07
N LYS A 30 20.36 -2.08 7.82
CA LYS A 30 21.48 -1.46 7.12
C LYS A 30 22.79 -1.76 7.86
N ASP A 31 23.84 -2.05 7.09
CA ASP A 31 25.20 -2.32 7.59
C ASP A 31 25.31 -3.53 8.55
N LYS A 32 24.28 -4.40 8.58
CA LYS A 32 24.33 -5.69 9.29
C LYS A 32 24.78 -6.79 8.33
N GLU A 33 25.37 -7.84 8.89
CA GLU A 33 25.81 -9.04 8.15
C GLU A 33 24.63 -9.95 7.77
N VAL A 34 23.70 -9.39 7.00
CA VAL A 34 22.52 -10.08 6.46
C VAL A 34 22.27 -9.63 5.03
N GLU A 35 21.68 -10.49 4.21
CA GLU A 35 21.08 -10.11 2.94
C GLU A 35 19.61 -9.77 3.16
N VAL A 36 19.20 -8.53 2.88
CA VAL A 36 17.82 -8.08 3.01
C VAL A 36 17.13 -8.15 1.64
N LEU A 37 16.06 -8.93 1.54
CA LEU A 37 15.20 -8.99 0.37
C LEU A 37 13.80 -8.50 0.74
N LEU A 38 13.42 -7.31 0.28
CA LEU A 38 12.06 -6.80 0.42
C LEU A 38 11.25 -7.16 -0.82
N ILE A 39 10.07 -7.75 -0.61
CA ILE A 39 9.11 -8.15 -1.65
C ILE A 39 7.83 -7.36 -1.44
N ASP A 40 7.37 -6.66 -2.48
CA ASP A 40 6.09 -5.95 -2.48
C ASP A 40 5.48 -5.97 -3.88
N ARG A 41 4.16 -5.91 -3.95
CA ARG A 41 3.40 -5.78 -5.21
C ARG A 41 3.52 -4.40 -5.85
N ASN A 42 3.90 -3.39 -5.07
CA ASN A 42 4.15 -2.03 -5.52
C ASN A 42 5.64 -1.71 -5.44
N ASN A 43 6.17 -0.96 -6.40
CA ASN A 43 7.57 -0.53 -6.40
C ASN A 43 7.81 0.78 -5.63
N PHE A 44 6.82 1.24 -4.89
CA PHE A 44 6.85 2.46 -4.09
C PHE A 44 6.28 2.25 -2.69
N HIS A 45 6.79 3.02 -1.76
CA HIS A 45 6.24 3.19 -0.42
C HIS A 45 5.24 4.34 -0.44
N THR A 46 4.08 4.17 0.21
CA THR A 46 3.06 5.22 0.34
C THR A 46 3.05 5.76 1.76
N PHE A 47 3.11 7.08 1.90
CA PHE A 47 2.88 7.75 3.17
C PHE A 47 1.37 7.89 3.42
N GLN A 48 0.76 6.82 3.91
CA GLN A 48 -0.70 6.68 4.09
C GLN A 48 -1.37 7.81 4.90
N PRO A 49 -0.74 8.41 5.95
CA PRO A 49 -1.39 9.48 6.70
C PRO A 49 -1.83 10.70 5.87
N LEU A 50 -1.21 10.95 4.73
CA LEU A 50 -1.59 12.05 3.83
C LEU A 50 -2.47 11.63 2.65
N MET A 51 -2.98 10.40 2.65
CA MET A 51 -3.78 9.88 1.54
C MET A 51 -5.11 10.63 1.37
N TYR A 52 -5.70 11.10 2.46
CA TYR A 52 -6.92 11.92 2.41
C TYR A 52 -6.71 13.22 1.62
N GLN A 53 -5.52 13.82 1.67
CA GLN A 53 -5.19 15.01 0.87
C GLN A 53 -5.10 14.72 -0.63
N VAL A 54 -4.76 13.49 -1.00
CA VAL A 54 -4.84 13.05 -2.41
C VAL A 54 -6.30 12.87 -2.82
N ALA A 55 -7.11 12.27 -1.95
CA ALA A 55 -8.54 12.06 -2.20
C ALA A 55 -9.33 13.37 -2.31
N THR A 56 -8.95 14.41 -1.56
CA THR A 56 -9.55 15.76 -1.61
C THR A 56 -8.90 16.69 -2.65
N GLY A 57 -7.82 16.24 -3.31
CA GLY A 57 -7.14 17.02 -4.35
C GLY A 57 -6.14 18.05 -3.85
N THR A 58 -5.85 18.11 -2.56
CA THR A 58 -4.89 19.04 -1.95
C THR A 58 -3.45 18.67 -2.27
N LEU A 59 -3.15 17.37 -2.38
CA LEU A 59 -1.83 16.86 -2.77
C LEU A 59 -1.89 16.01 -4.04
N ALA A 60 -0.80 16.03 -4.80
CA ALA A 60 -0.58 15.09 -5.88
C ALA A 60 -0.18 13.71 -5.33
N ALA A 61 -0.54 12.64 -6.03
CA ALA A 61 -0.27 11.26 -5.59
C ALA A 61 1.23 10.94 -5.46
N ASP A 62 2.07 11.53 -6.30
CA ASP A 62 3.52 11.39 -6.29
C ASP A 62 4.17 12.06 -5.07
N SER A 63 3.52 13.06 -4.47
CA SER A 63 4.00 13.73 -3.25
C SER A 63 4.04 12.80 -2.04
N ILE A 64 3.24 11.72 -2.04
CA ILE A 64 3.19 10.73 -0.96
C ILE A 64 3.70 9.35 -1.38
N SER A 65 4.27 9.22 -2.58
CA SER A 65 4.75 7.96 -3.17
C SER A 65 6.26 8.00 -3.36
N PHE A 66 6.97 7.12 -2.66
CA PHE A 66 8.43 7.10 -2.69
C PHE A 66 8.95 5.80 -3.30
N PRO A 67 9.68 5.84 -4.44
CA PRO A 67 10.22 4.63 -5.06
C PRO A 67 11.15 3.87 -4.10
N ILE A 68 10.82 2.61 -3.80
CA ILE A 68 11.55 1.78 -2.82
C ILE A 68 13.03 1.67 -3.18
N ARG A 69 13.37 1.43 -4.45
CA ARG A 69 14.77 1.33 -4.88
C ARG A 69 15.56 2.63 -4.66
N LYS A 70 14.90 3.80 -4.79
CA LYS A 70 15.51 5.09 -4.51
C LYS A 70 15.77 5.31 -3.03
N MET A 71 14.84 4.84 -2.16
CA MET A 71 14.97 4.94 -0.70
C MET A 71 16.18 4.16 -0.19
N PHE A 72 16.49 3.03 -0.80
CA PHE A 72 17.56 2.10 -0.36
C PHE A 72 18.78 2.09 -1.27
N LYS A 73 18.95 3.08 -2.16
CA LYS A 73 20.05 3.12 -3.14
C LYS A 73 21.45 3.02 -2.52
N ASN A 74 21.62 3.47 -1.28
CA ASN A 74 22.89 3.51 -0.54
C ASN A 74 22.98 2.37 0.50
N GLN A 75 22.14 1.35 0.41
CA GLN A 75 22.16 0.18 1.30
C GLN A 75 22.62 -1.04 0.50
N HIS A 76 23.87 -1.43 0.65
CA HIS A 76 24.51 -2.46 -0.17
C HIS A 76 23.95 -3.87 0.06
N ASN A 77 23.50 -4.17 1.27
CA ASN A 77 22.92 -5.47 1.62
C ASN A 77 21.42 -5.58 1.30
N PHE A 78 20.81 -4.59 0.62
CA PHE A 78 19.40 -4.53 0.31
C PHE A 78 19.10 -4.88 -1.15
N LYS A 79 18.10 -5.71 -1.35
CA LYS A 79 17.51 -6.03 -2.65
C LYS A 79 15.99 -5.86 -2.59
N PHE A 80 15.40 -5.42 -3.69
CA PHE A 80 13.96 -5.28 -3.84
C PHE A 80 13.43 -6.16 -4.98
N ARG A 81 12.32 -6.85 -4.73
CA ARG A 81 11.60 -7.62 -5.74
C ARG A 81 10.15 -7.16 -5.82
N LEU A 82 9.75 -6.73 -7.01
CA LEU A 82 8.34 -6.45 -7.33
C LEU A 82 7.67 -7.79 -7.65
N ALA A 83 6.79 -8.24 -6.76
CA ALA A 83 6.06 -9.50 -6.92
C ALA A 83 4.90 -9.60 -5.94
N ASP A 84 3.90 -10.40 -6.32
CA ASP A 84 2.90 -10.90 -5.38
C ASP A 84 3.44 -12.13 -4.66
N VAL A 85 3.27 -12.18 -3.34
CA VAL A 85 3.54 -13.37 -2.54
C VAL A 85 2.30 -14.26 -2.59
N LEU A 86 2.50 -15.48 -3.07
CA LEU A 86 1.42 -16.45 -3.29
C LEU A 86 1.30 -17.45 -2.14
N HIS A 87 2.45 -17.91 -1.62
CA HIS A 87 2.50 -18.91 -0.56
C HIS A 87 3.80 -18.83 0.23
N ILE A 88 3.77 -19.23 1.50
CA ILE A 88 4.94 -19.36 2.39
C ILE A 88 5.01 -20.81 2.86
N ASP A 89 6.09 -21.50 2.46
CA ASP A 89 6.42 -22.82 2.97
C ASP A 89 7.35 -22.64 4.19
N LYS A 90 6.81 -22.87 5.38
CA LYS A 90 7.56 -22.68 6.63
C LYS A 90 8.58 -23.80 6.87
N ASP A 91 8.30 -25.00 6.40
CA ASP A 91 9.13 -26.17 6.64
C ASP A 91 10.39 -26.12 5.78
N LYS A 92 10.24 -25.74 4.51
CA LYS A 92 11.36 -25.49 3.58
C LYS A 92 11.97 -24.12 3.74
N LYS A 93 11.34 -23.20 4.48
CA LYS A 93 11.72 -21.79 4.58
C LYS A 93 11.79 -21.11 3.22
N GLU A 94 10.71 -21.21 2.45
CA GLU A 94 10.57 -20.63 1.12
C GLU A 94 9.37 -19.70 1.02
N VAL A 95 9.55 -18.61 0.25
CA VAL A 95 8.48 -17.70 -0.17
C VAL A 95 8.26 -17.88 -1.67
N HIS A 96 7.08 -18.34 -2.05
CA HIS A 96 6.66 -18.50 -3.43
C HIS A 96 5.98 -17.23 -3.91
N THR A 97 6.45 -16.70 -5.03
CA THR A 97 5.95 -15.43 -5.59
C THR A 97 5.54 -15.61 -7.04
N SER A 98 4.88 -14.58 -7.61
CA SER A 98 4.50 -14.52 -9.02
C SER A 98 5.69 -14.55 -10.00
N VAL A 99 6.93 -14.37 -9.51
CA VAL A 99 8.14 -14.30 -10.35
C VAL A 99 9.22 -15.31 -9.95
N GLY A 100 8.92 -16.23 -9.03
CA GLY A 100 9.83 -17.28 -8.58
C GLY A 100 9.81 -17.52 -7.08
N THR A 101 10.61 -18.46 -6.62
CA THR A 101 10.71 -18.87 -5.22
C THR A 101 12.00 -18.36 -4.61
N TYR A 102 11.92 -17.90 -3.35
CA TYR A 102 13.05 -17.37 -2.58
C TYR A 102 13.14 -18.05 -1.23
N ASP A 103 14.31 -18.60 -0.93
CA ASP A 103 14.61 -19.17 0.38
C ASP A 103 14.97 -18.08 1.39
N TYR A 104 14.66 -18.29 2.67
CA TYR A 104 14.99 -17.37 3.76
C TYR A 104 15.57 -18.10 4.98
N ASP A 105 16.32 -17.36 5.78
CA ASP A 105 16.72 -17.76 7.13
C ASP A 105 15.78 -17.12 8.16
N TYR A 106 15.38 -15.86 7.92
CA TYR A 106 14.41 -15.09 8.72
C TYR A 106 13.35 -14.49 7.82
N LEU A 107 12.10 -14.49 8.29
CA LEU A 107 10.96 -13.94 7.58
C LEU A 107 10.25 -12.89 8.44
N VAL A 108 10.02 -11.73 7.84
CA VAL A 108 9.21 -10.65 8.42
C VAL A 108 7.97 -10.47 7.56
N VAL A 109 6.78 -10.66 8.14
CA VAL A 109 5.51 -10.41 7.49
C VAL A 109 5.01 -9.03 7.89
N ALA A 110 5.08 -8.07 6.98
CA ALA A 110 4.68 -6.68 7.15
C ALA A 110 3.67 -6.24 6.07
N SER A 111 2.74 -7.16 5.70
CA SER A 111 1.79 -7.00 4.60
C SER A 111 0.71 -5.93 4.84
N GLY A 112 0.61 -5.40 6.07
CA GLY A 112 -0.37 -4.39 6.44
C GLY A 112 -1.78 -4.96 6.58
N ALA A 113 -2.79 -4.11 6.34
CA ALA A 113 -4.20 -4.45 6.42
C ALA A 113 -4.95 -3.92 5.20
N THR A 114 -6.07 -4.55 4.87
CA THR A 114 -7.01 -4.12 3.84
C THR A 114 -8.28 -3.54 4.48
N SER A 115 -9.16 -2.96 3.68
CA SER A 115 -10.50 -2.58 4.12
C SER A 115 -11.29 -3.81 4.53
N ASN A 116 -12.02 -3.72 5.64
CA ASN A 116 -12.89 -4.78 6.12
C ASN A 116 -14.33 -4.26 6.16
N PHE A 117 -15.22 -4.92 5.46
CA PHE A 117 -16.64 -4.58 5.39
C PHE A 117 -17.49 -5.48 6.29
N PHE A 118 -16.86 -6.28 7.17
CA PHE A 118 -17.51 -7.17 8.12
C PHE A 118 -18.56 -8.12 7.50
N GLY A 119 -18.32 -8.53 6.25
CA GLY A 119 -19.23 -9.39 5.49
C GLY A 119 -20.46 -8.68 4.92
N ASN A 120 -20.57 -7.37 5.07
CA ASN A 120 -21.67 -6.59 4.49
C ASN A 120 -21.38 -6.27 3.02
N GLN A 121 -21.90 -7.11 2.14
CA GLN A 121 -21.70 -7.01 0.69
C GLN A 121 -22.32 -5.73 0.08
N GLU A 122 -23.42 -5.23 0.65
CA GLU A 122 -24.05 -4.00 0.18
C GLU A 122 -23.17 -2.78 0.46
N VAL A 123 -22.55 -2.73 1.65
CA VAL A 123 -21.57 -1.67 1.96
C VAL A 123 -20.34 -1.78 1.06
N GLU A 124 -19.80 -2.97 0.88
CA GLU A 124 -18.65 -3.21 0.01
C GLU A 124 -18.91 -2.74 -1.43
N LYS A 125 -20.06 -3.10 -1.97
CA LYS A 125 -20.45 -2.77 -3.35
C LYS A 125 -20.73 -1.26 -3.56
N ASN A 126 -21.26 -0.58 -2.55
CA ASN A 126 -21.75 0.80 -2.66
C ASN A 126 -20.81 1.82 -1.98
N SER A 127 -19.62 1.42 -1.53
CA SER A 127 -18.66 2.33 -0.91
C SER A 127 -17.35 2.43 -1.71
N LEU A 128 -16.61 3.50 -1.43
CA LEU A 128 -15.30 3.75 -2.01
C LEU A 128 -14.27 3.62 -0.87
N PRO A 129 -13.51 2.52 -0.81
CA PRO A 129 -12.45 2.35 0.20
C PRO A 129 -11.29 3.32 -0.06
N MET A 130 -10.49 3.60 0.98
CA MET A 130 -9.30 4.45 0.89
C MET A 130 -8.10 3.81 1.60
N LYS A 131 -7.48 2.84 0.95
CA LYS A 131 -6.27 2.13 1.43
C LYS A 131 -5.10 2.20 0.44
N SER A 132 -5.37 2.54 -0.81
CA SER A 132 -4.39 2.67 -1.87
C SER A 132 -4.50 4.04 -2.55
N ILE A 133 -3.41 4.45 -3.23
CA ILE A 133 -3.39 5.68 -4.02
C ILE A 133 -4.46 5.65 -5.12
N GLN A 134 -4.65 4.49 -5.76
CA GLN A 134 -5.67 4.35 -6.80
C GLN A 134 -7.08 4.59 -6.24
N GLU A 135 -7.37 4.07 -5.05
CA GLU A 135 -8.66 4.30 -4.38
C GLU A 135 -8.85 5.77 -4.01
N ALA A 136 -7.82 6.45 -3.51
CA ALA A 136 -7.87 7.88 -3.24
C ALA A 136 -8.15 8.71 -4.51
N LEU A 137 -7.51 8.38 -5.63
CA LEU A 137 -7.76 9.00 -6.93
C LEU A 137 -9.17 8.71 -7.45
N ASN A 138 -9.68 7.51 -7.22
CA ASN A 138 -11.06 7.15 -7.58
C ASN A 138 -12.07 7.97 -6.78
N ILE A 139 -11.85 8.16 -5.46
CA ILE A 139 -12.69 9.04 -4.63
C ILE A 139 -12.67 10.46 -5.17
N ARG A 140 -11.49 11.02 -5.43
CA ARG A 140 -11.35 12.35 -6.01
C ARG A 140 -12.12 12.50 -7.32
N SER A 141 -11.94 11.56 -8.23
CA SER A 141 -12.64 11.58 -9.53
C SER A 141 -14.16 11.50 -9.36
N TYR A 142 -14.62 10.64 -8.45
CA TYR A 142 -16.06 10.47 -8.17
C TYR A 142 -16.68 11.76 -7.61
N VAL A 143 -16.02 12.38 -6.62
CA VAL A 143 -16.49 13.65 -6.04
C VAL A 143 -16.58 14.74 -7.11
N LEU A 144 -15.51 14.96 -7.88
CA LEU A 144 -15.48 15.99 -8.92
C LEU A 144 -16.54 15.75 -9.99
N GLN A 145 -16.72 14.51 -10.45
CA GLN A 145 -17.78 14.19 -11.42
C GLN A 145 -19.19 14.43 -10.88
N ASN A 146 -19.43 14.18 -9.60
CA ASN A 146 -20.73 14.48 -8.99
C ASN A 146 -20.97 15.99 -8.88
N LEU A 147 -19.96 16.77 -8.51
CA LEU A 147 -20.05 18.22 -8.50
C LEU A 147 -20.37 18.79 -9.89
N GLU A 148 -19.68 18.31 -10.93
CA GLU A 148 -19.98 18.72 -12.32
C GLU A 148 -21.41 18.37 -12.75
N LYS A 149 -21.92 17.18 -12.38
CA LYS A 149 -23.32 16.81 -12.65
C LYS A 149 -24.30 17.73 -11.91
N ALA A 150 -24.01 18.05 -10.64
CA ALA A 150 -24.87 18.93 -9.86
C ALA A 150 -24.99 20.33 -10.46
N VAL A 151 -23.92 20.88 -11.03
CA VAL A 151 -23.92 22.23 -11.67
C VAL A 151 -24.88 22.29 -12.86
N LEU A 152 -25.06 21.18 -13.59
CA LEU A 152 -25.97 21.13 -14.77
C LEU A 152 -27.46 21.09 -14.41
N LEU A 153 -27.80 20.80 -13.14
CA LEU A 153 -29.18 20.66 -12.69
C LEU A 153 -29.71 21.98 -12.14
N LYS A 154 -30.99 22.30 -12.45
CA LYS A 154 -31.64 23.57 -12.07
C LYS A 154 -32.21 23.53 -10.65
N ASN A 155 -32.82 22.40 -10.26
CA ASN A 155 -33.53 22.30 -8.98
C ASN A 155 -32.64 21.81 -7.88
N ALA A 156 -32.78 22.33 -6.66
CA ALA A 156 -32.00 21.90 -5.49
C ALA A 156 -32.25 20.43 -5.12
N SER A 157 -33.50 19.95 -5.26
CA SER A 157 -33.88 18.55 -5.04
C SER A 157 -33.11 17.57 -5.93
N ASP A 158 -32.88 17.96 -7.19
CA ASP A 158 -32.22 17.12 -8.19
C ASP A 158 -30.70 17.11 -7.95
N ARG A 159 -30.16 18.16 -7.32
CA ARG A 159 -28.72 18.27 -6.94
C ARG A 159 -28.37 17.45 -5.72
N ALA A 160 -29.27 17.34 -4.75
CA ALA A 160 -29.01 16.74 -3.43
C ALA A 160 -28.35 15.35 -3.51
N PRO A 161 -28.74 14.41 -4.38
CA PRO A 161 -28.08 13.11 -4.50
C PRO A 161 -26.59 13.18 -4.89
N TYR A 162 -26.17 14.25 -5.57
CA TYR A 162 -24.79 14.44 -6.03
C TYR A 162 -23.92 15.21 -5.03
N LEU A 163 -24.53 15.88 -4.05
CA LEU A 163 -23.84 16.74 -3.08
C LEU A 163 -23.79 16.14 -1.68
N ASN A 164 -24.48 15.02 -1.44
CA ASN A 164 -24.46 14.32 -0.17
C ASN A 164 -23.41 13.22 -0.16
N PHE A 165 -22.39 13.38 0.65
CA PHE A 165 -21.33 12.38 0.86
C PHE A 165 -21.43 11.84 2.27
N VAL A 166 -21.40 10.52 2.42
CA VAL A 166 -21.45 9.83 3.71
C VAL A 166 -20.09 9.19 3.96
N ILE A 167 -19.48 9.52 5.08
CA ILE A 167 -18.19 8.94 5.53
C ILE A 167 -18.51 7.91 6.60
N VAL A 168 -18.07 6.66 6.35
CA VAL A 168 -18.26 5.54 7.27
C VAL A 168 -16.95 5.29 8.02
N GLY A 169 -16.97 5.56 9.34
CA GLY A 169 -15.83 5.39 10.24
C GLY A 169 -15.35 6.70 10.85
N GLY A 170 -15.30 6.75 12.18
CA GLY A 170 -14.86 7.91 12.98
C GLY A 170 -13.39 7.85 13.41
N GLY A 171 -12.55 7.06 12.71
CA GLY A 171 -11.10 7.06 12.91
C GLY A 171 -10.43 8.30 12.30
N PRO A 172 -9.10 8.47 12.49
CA PRO A 172 -8.37 9.65 11.98
C PRO A 172 -8.64 9.94 10.51
N THR A 173 -8.58 8.92 9.66
CA THR A 173 -8.83 9.06 8.22
C THR A 173 -10.23 9.61 7.90
N GLY A 174 -11.29 9.14 8.60
CA GLY A 174 -12.65 9.62 8.37
C GLY A 174 -12.83 11.07 8.80
N VAL A 175 -12.25 11.45 9.95
CA VAL A 175 -12.26 12.83 10.45
C VAL A 175 -11.51 13.76 9.50
N GLU A 176 -10.30 13.39 9.08
CA GLU A 176 -9.47 14.16 8.15
C GLU A 176 -10.14 14.32 6.77
N LEU A 177 -10.83 13.28 6.29
CA LEU A 177 -11.53 13.33 5.01
C LEU A 177 -12.79 14.22 5.06
N SER A 178 -13.41 14.38 6.24
CA SER A 178 -14.61 15.19 6.43
C SER A 178 -14.34 16.70 6.59
N GLY A 179 -13.13 17.09 6.95
CA GLY A 179 -12.69 18.49 7.14
C GLY A 179 -12.17 19.10 5.85
#